data_59801ef2df3ef68c74f458966ddb131f
#
_entry.id   59801ef2df3ef68c74f458966ddb131f
#
_cell.length_a   1.000
_cell.length_b   1.000
_cell.length_c   1.000
_cell.angle_alpha   90.00
_cell.angle_beta   90.00
_cell.angle_gamma   90.00
#
_symmetry.space_group_name_H-M   'P 1'
#
loop_
_entity.id
_entity.type
_entity.pdbx_description
1 polymer ?
#
loop_
_entity_poly.entity_id
_entity_poly.type
_entity_poly.pdbx_seq_one_letter_code
_entity_poly.pdbx_strand_id
1 'polypeptide(L)' 'MNAVIFENKITKERYICDDLRFVRWFDGEEFVSVRRVDETRKFLIRRSALTEIKDTV' A
#
# COMPACT_ATOMS: atom_id res chain seq x y z
N MET A 1 2.73 6.51 15.21
CA MET A 1 3.01 6.02 13.87
C MET A 1 1.71 5.74 13.14
N ASN A 2 1.61 6.28 11.94
CA ASN A 2 0.35 6.20 11.20
C ASN A 2 0.48 5.23 10.05
N ALA A 3 -0.07 4.05 10.24
CA ALA A 3 -0.20 3.11 9.14
C ALA A 3 -1.29 3.61 8.19
N VAL A 4 -1.09 3.36 6.91
CA VAL A 4 -2.04 3.76 5.88
C VAL A 4 -2.63 2.49 5.27
N ILE A 5 -3.93 2.51 5.04
CA ILE A 5 -4.61 1.39 4.41
C ILE A 5 -4.83 1.71 2.95
N PHE A 6 -4.43 0.79 2.09
CA PHE A 6 -4.66 0.88 0.65
C PHE A 6 -5.62 -0.22 0.22
N GLU A 7 -6.40 0.08 -0.81
CA GLU A 7 -7.29 -0.90 -1.41
C GLU A 7 -6.93 -1.04 -2.89
N ASN A 8 -6.80 -2.29 -3.35
CA ASN A 8 -6.57 -2.57 -4.75
C ASN A 8 -7.83 -2.21 -5.55
N LYS A 9 -7.68 -1.38 -6.58
CA LYS A 9 -8.80 -0.89 -7.37
C LYS A 9 -9.54 -2.00 -8.10
N ILE A 10 -8.85 -3.09 -8.38
CA ILE A 10 -9.41 -4.19 -9.18
C ILE A 10 -9.93 -5.31 -8.29
N THR A 11 -9.06 -5.82 -7.41
CA THR A 11 -9.41 -6.98 -6.57
C THR A 11 -10.16 -6.59 -5.30
N LYS A 12 -10.08 -5.32 -4.91
CA LYS A 12 -10.66 -4.79 -3.67
C LYS A 12 -9.98 -5.34 -2.42
N GLU A 13 -8.85 -6.02 -2.56
CA GLU A 13 -8.08 -6.44 -1.42
C GLU A 13 -7.47 -5.23 -0.71
N ARG A 14 -7.35 -5.32 0.60
CA ARG A 14 -6.80 -4.24 1.40
C ARG A 14 -5.43 -4.62 1.92
N TYR A 15 -4.56 -3.63 1.96
CA TYR A 15 -3.18 -3.80 2.39
C TYR A 15 -2.84 -2.72 3.41
N ILE A 16 -1.86 -3.00 4.25
CA ILE A 16 -1.35 -2.03 5.20
C ILE A 16 0.03 -1.58 4.76
N CYS A 17 0.22 -0.28 4.70
CA CYS A 17 1.53 0.31 4.50
C CYS A 17 1.98 0.88 5.84
N ASP A 18 2.98 0.24 6.44
CA ASP A 18 3.44 0.64 7.76
C ASP A 18 4.25 1.93 7.72
N ASP A 19 4.87 2.23 6.58
CA ASP A 19 5.69 3.44 6.45
C ASP A 19 5.68 3.91 5.00
N LEU A 20 4.98 5.04 4.77
CA LEU A 20 4.87 5.62 3.43
C LEU A 20 6.19 6.14 2.88
N ARG A 21 7.22 6.26 3.73
CA ARG A 21 8.53 6.72 3.26
C ARG A 21 9.26 5.65 2.45
N PHE A 22 8.86 4.40 2.55
CA PHE A 22 9.49 3.32 1.80
C PHE A 22 8.80 3.18 0.45
N VAL A 23 9.14 4.08 -0.46
CA VAL A 23 8.67 4.02 -1.84
C VAL A 23 9.84 3.66 -2.74
N ARG A 24 9.52 2.99 -3.82
CA ARG A 24 10.49 2.64 -4.86
C ARG A 24 10.00 3.19 -6.19
N TRP A 25 10.94 3.56 -7.03
CA TRP A 25 10.62 4.09 -8.36
C TRP A 25 11.30 3.21 -9.40
N PHE A 26 10.49 2.68 -10.34
CA PHE A 26 10.98 1.88 -11.45
C PHE A 26 10.34 2.42 -12.73
N ASP A 27 11.18 2.80 -13.69
CA ASP A 27 10.72 3.34 -14.99
C ASP A 27 9.69 4.47 -14.82
N GLY A 28 9.93 5.34 -13.86
CA GLY A 28 9.04 6.46 -13.62
C GLY A 28 7.76 6.13 -12.89
N GLU A 29 7.58 4.88 -12.46
CA GLU A 29 6.41 4.50 -11.69
C GLU A 29 6.74 4.31 -10.22
N GLU A 30 5.83 4.75 -9.39
CA GLU A 30 5.99 4.63 -7.95
C GLU A 30 5.40 3.33 -7.44
N PHE A 31 6.16 2.63 -6.60
CA PHE A 31 5.71 1.42 -5.92
C PHE A 31 5.77 1.65 -4.42
N VAL A 32 4.81 1.10 -3.70
CA VAL A 32 4.78 1.19 -2.24
C VAL A 32 4.93 -0.20 -1.64
N SER A 33 5.57 -0.25 -0.48
CA SER A 33 5.77 -1.49 0.25
C SER A 33 4.57 -1.69 1.17
N VAL A 34 3.83 -2.76 0.95
CA VAL A 34 2.62 -3.05 1.70
C VAL A 34 2.64 -4.49 2.18
N ARG A 35 1.74 -4.80 3.09
CA ARG A 35 1.53 -6.16 3.57
C ARG A 35 0.04 -6.44 3.68
N ARG A 36 -0.31 -7.71 3.62
CA ARG A 36 -1.70 -8.10 3.87
C ARG A 36 -2.01 -7.91 5.35
N VAL A 37 -3.29 -7.71 5.66
CA VAL A 37 -3.71 -7.34 7.00
C VAL A 37 -3.30 -8.40 8.04
N ASP A 38 -3.37 -9.66 7.66
CA ASP A 38 -3.08 -10.78 8.57
C ASP A 38 -1.68 -11.37 8.38
N GLU A 39 -0.81 -10.68 7.62
CA GLU A 39 0.54 -11.17 7.34
C GLU A 39 1.56 -10.10 7.66
N THR A 40 2.79 -10.56 7.92
CA THR A 40 3.91 -9.63 8.16
C THR A 40 4.79 -9.45 6.95
N ARG A 41 4.63 -10.31 5.94
CA ARG A 41 5.45 -10.28 4.74
C ARG A 41 5.08 -9.08 3.87
N LYS A 42 6.07 -8.26 3.52
CA LYS A 42 5.86 -7.07 2.70
C LYS A 42 6.18 -7.35 1.26
N PHE A 43 5.50 -6.65 0.37
CA PHE A 43 5.75 -6.74 -1.05
C PHE A 43 5.44 -5.40 -1.71
N LEU A 44 5.91 -5.22 -2.93
CA LEU A 44 5.74 -3.95 -3.65
C LEU A 44 4.53 -4.02 -4.56
N ILE A 45 3.75 -2.95 -4.55
CA ILE A 45 2.61 -2.79 -5.45
C ILE A 45 2.68 -1.41 -6.06
N ARG A 46 2.32 -1.33 -7.34
CA ARG A 46 2.24 -0.09 -8.07
C ARG A 46 1.24 0.85 -7.40
N ARG A 47 1.69 2.06 -7.09
CA ARG A 47 0.84 3.03 -6.38
C ARG A 47 -0.44 3.34 -7.15
N SER A 48 -0.36 3.37 -8.49
CA SER A 48 -1.52 3.69 -9.31
C SER A 48 -2.61 2.63 -9.27
N ALA A 49 -2.29 1.42 -8.81
CA ALA A 49 -3.28 0.35 -8.67
C ALA A 49 -4.01 0.42 -7.33
N LEU A 50 -3.67 1.38 -6.49
CA LEU A 50 -4.15 1.44 -5.11
C LEU A 50 -4.91 2.73 -4.85
N THR A 51 -5.94 2.62 -4.03
CA THR A 51 -6.66 3.77 -3.49
C THR A 51 -6.37 3.84 -1.99
N GLU A 52 -5.98 5.00 -1.53
CA GLU A 52 -5.77 5.18 -0.10
C GLU A 52 -7.11 5.29 0.60
N ILE A 53 -7.30 4.47 1.62
CA ILE A 53 -8.52 4.50 2.41
C ILE A 53 -8.23 5.29 3.67
N LYS A 54 -8.92 6.40 3.81
CA LYS A 54 -8.80 7.21 5.01
C LYS A 54 -9.76 6.68 6.03
N ASP A 55 -9.21 5.99 6.99
CA ASP A 55 -10.00 5.48 8.09
C ASP A 55 -10.00 6.55 9.17
N THR A 56 -11.07 7.32 9.19
CA THR A 56 -11.23 8.34 10.20
C THR A 56 -11.93 7.69 11.40
N VAL A 57 -11.15 7.37 12.35
CA VAL A 57 -11.69 6.91 13.62
C VAL A 57 -11.69 8.05 14.61
#